data_1e5e8b17692b6ef3c9660831c190eeee
#
_entry.id   1e5e8b17692b6ef3c9660831c190eeee
#
_cell.length_a   1.000
_cell.length_b   1.000
_cell.length_c   1.000
_cell.angle_alpha   90.00
_cell.angle_beta   90.00
_cell.angle_gamma   90.00
#
_symmetry.space_group_name_H-M   'P 1'
#
loop_
_entity.id
_entity.type
_entity.pdbx_description
1 polymer ?
#
loop_
_entity_poly.entity_id
_entity_poly.type
_entity_poly.pdbx_seq_one_letter_code
_entity_poly.pdbx_strand_id
1 'polypeptide(L)'
;MLYSKSAEYGIQAMVYLSETSSDRPVMISKIAESYNIPYQFLAKIVQVLVKHRLIIAKRGRNGGIMLGRESKNIYLDEIVYAIDGPPPEKDQCAIGLDLCSDETPCPLHHQWKPIKQSIKHMLSSENLEELAHRVVEKRKLMNK
;
A
#
# COMPACT_ATOMS: atom_id res chain seq x y z
N MET A 1 8.81 10.68 4.62
CA MET A 1 8.03 9.42 4.52
C MET A 1 7.57 9.19 3.10
N LEU A 2 7.67 7.96 2.62
CA LEU A 2 7.19 7.59 1.28
C LEU A 2 5.66 7.66 1.20
N TYR A 3 5.02 7.24 2.26
CA TYR A 3 3.57 7.19 2.40
C TYR A 3 3.22 7.09 3.88
N SER A 4 1.93 7.21 4.20
CA SER A 4 1.46 7.25 5.59
C SER A 4 1.59 5.89 6.30
N LYS A 5 1.48 5.92 7.62
CA LYS A 5 1.41 4.70 8.43
C LYS A 5 0.17 3.87 8.07
N SER A 6 -0.93 4.53 7.74
CA SER A 6 -2.13 3.85 7.27
C SER A 6 -1.89 3.08 5.96
N ALA A 7 -1.11 3.67 5.04
CA ALA A 7 -0.74 2.98 3.80
C ALA A 7 0.17 1.78 4.10
N GLU A 8 1.10 1.89 5.05
CA GLU A 8 1.90 0.74 5.48
C GLU A 8 1.02 -0.41 5.97
N TYR A 9 0.05 -0.11 6.81
CA TYR A 9 -0.91 -1.11 7.30
C TYR A 9 -1.70 -1.73 6.16
N GLY A 10 -2.13 -0.92 5.20
CA GLY A 10 -2.84 -1.40 4.02
C GLY A 10 -1.99 -2.36 3.18
N ILE A 11 -0.73 -2.00 2.95
CA ILE A 11 0.22 -2.86 2.23
C ILE A 11 0.40 -4.19 2.97
N GLN A 12 0.59 -4.14 4.28
CA GLN A 12 0.76 -5.34 5.10
C GLN A 12 -0.46 -6.26 5.02
N ALA A 13 -1.65 -5.69 5.08
CA ALA A 13 -2.89 -6.46 4.96
C ALA A 13 -3.01 -7.13 3.58
N MET A 14 -2.69 -6.38 2.51
CA MET A 14 -2.74 -6.90 1.16
C MET A 14 -1.70 -8.00 0.93
N VAL A 15 -0.49 -7.84 1.48
CA VAL A 15 0.56 -8.86 1.44
C VAL A 15 0.07 -10.13 2.15
N TYR A 16 -0.54 -9.99 3.31
CA TYR A 16 -1.09 -11.13 4.04
C TYR A 16 -2.12 -11.90 3.19
N LEU A 17 -3.04 -11.17 2.56
CA LEU A 17 -4.05 -11.79 1.71
C LEU A 17 -3.45 -12.47 0.48
N SER A 18 -2.39 -11.91 -0.06
CA SER A 18 -1.68 -12.51 -1.20
C SER A 18 -0.93 -13.78 -0.80
N GLU A 19 -0.27 -13.77 0.37
CA GLU A 19 0.46 -14.95 0.88
C GLU A 19 -0.48 -16.12 1.18
N THR A 20 -1.64 -15.83 1.76
CA THR A 20 -2.58 -16.86 2.15
C THR A 20 -3.40 -17.39 0.97
N SER A 21 -3.41 -16.69 -0.15
CA SER A 21 -4.03 -17.01 -1.46
C SER A 21 -5.06 -18.15 -1.41
N SER A 22 -5.99 -18.05 -0.49
CA SER A 22 -7.03 -19.05 -0.34
C SER A 22 -8.34 -18.53 -0.91
N ASP A 23 -9.17 -19.45 -1.38
CA ASP A 23 -10.52 -19.12 -1.79
C ASP A 23 -11.42 -18.78 -0.59
N ARG A 24 -10.83 -18.74 0.59
CA ARG A 24 -11.55 -18.51 1.84
C ARG A 24 -11.28 -17.12 2.38
N PRO A 25 -12.34 -16.42 2.83
CA PRO A 25 -12.16 -15.13 3.48
C PRO A 25 -11.32 -15.23 4.75
N VAL A 26 -10.56 -14.20 5.03
CA VAL A 26 -9.72 -14.08 6.23
C VAL A 26 -10.31 -13.01 7.14
N MET A 27 -10.38 -13.30 8.42
CA MET A 27 -10.88 -12.31 9.40
C MET A 27 -9.85 -11.19 9.58
N ILE A 28 -10.35 -9.95 9.65
CA ILE A 28 -9.50 -8.77 9.87
C ILE A 28 -8.68 -8.91 11.15
N SER A 29 -9.28 -9.47 12.22
CA SER A 29 -8.61 -9.67 13.50
C SER A 29 -7.35 -10.55 13.36
N LYS A 30 -7.39 -11.52 12.47
CA LYS A 30 -6.25 -12.42 12.25
C LYS A 30 -5.07 -11.68 11.61
N ILE A 31 -5.36 -10.80 10.67
CA ILE A 31 -4.33 -9.98 10.03
C ILE A 31 -3.77 -8.98 11.05
N ALA A 32 -4.66 -8.35 11.83
CA ALA A 32 -4.28 -7.39 12.85
C ALA A 32 -3.32 -8.00 13.88
N GLU A 33 -3.60 -9.22 14.34
CA GLU A 33 -2.72 -9.95 15.26
C GLU A 33 -1.38 -10.28 14.62
N SER A 34 -1.41 -10.75 13.37
CA SER A 34 -0.22 -11.19 12.65
C SER A 34 0.80 -10.08 12.45
N TYR A 35 0.34 -8.86 12.21
CA TYR A 35 1.18 -7.70 11.95
C TYR A 35 1.22 -6.70 13.11
N ASN A 36 0.58 -7.05 14.22
CA ASN A 36 0.50 -6.17 15.40
C ASN A 36 -0.08 -4.79 15.04
N ILE A 37 -1.18 -4.80 14.30
CA ILE A 37 -1.90 -3.59 13.90
C ILE A 37 -3.14 -3.44 14.80
N PRO A 38 -3.41 -2.25 15.35
CA PRO A 38 -4.66 -2.05 16.10
C PRO A 38 -5.88 -2.35 15.23
N TYR A 39 -6.76 -3.21 15.72
CA TYR A 39 -7.92 -3.70 14.96
C TYR A 39 -8.76 -2.56 14.35
N GLN A 40 -9.06 -1.54 15.15
CA GLN A 40 -9.92 -0.45 14.71
C GLN A 40 -9.31 0.34 13.54
N PHE A 41 -8.00 0.54 13.55
CA PHE A 41 -7.30 1.20 12.46
C PHE A 41 -7.34 0.33 11.20
N LEU A 42 -7.05 -0.95 11.34
CA LEU A 42 -7.06 -1.86 10.19
C LEU A 42 -8.46 -1.98 9.59
N ALA A 43 -9.50 -2.04 10.42
CA ALA A 43 -10.88 -2.11 9.94
C ALA A 43 -11.24 -0.90 9.05
N LYS A 44 -10.82 0.30 9.43
CA LYS A 44 -11.05 1.51 8.63
C LYS A 44 -10.29 1.47 7.31
N ILE A 45 -9.04 1.02 7.34
CA ILE A 45 -8.20 0.88 6.15
C ILE A 45 -8.83 -0.13 5.18
N VAL A 46 -9.30 -1.25 5.71
CA VAL A 46 -9.98 -2.27 4.91
C VAL A 46 -11.22 -1.70 4.22
N GLN A 47 -12.01 -0.87 4.90
CA GLN A 47 -13.18 -0.22 4.30
C GLN A 47 -12.77 0.62 3.09
N VAL A 48 -11.67 1.37 3.19
CA VAL A 48 -11.15 2.16 2.07
C VAL A 48 -10.74 1.25 0.90
N LEU A 49 -10.04 0.17 1.19
CA LEU A 49 -9.60 -0.78 0.17
C LEU A 49 -10.77 -1.50 -0.50
N VAL A 50 -11.84 -1.79 0.25
CA VAL A 50 -13.08 -2.34 -0.29
C VAL A 50 -13.73 -1.34 -1.25
N LYS A 51 -13.78 -0.08 -0.87
CA LYS A 51 -14.35 0.98 -1.71
C LYS A 51 -13.62 1.09 -3.04
N HIS A 52 -12.31 0.86 -3.06
CA HIS A 52 -11.48 0.89 -4.26
C HIS A 52 -11.38 -0.48 -4.96
N ARG A 53 -12.17 -1.46 -4.52
CA ARG A 53 -12.26 -2.79 -5.12
C ARG A 53 -10.95 -3.58 -5.08
N LEU A 54 -10.04 -3.22 -4.18
CA LEU A 54 -8.82 -3.97 -3.94
C LEU A 54 -9.05 -5.13 -2.99
N ILE A 55 -10.08 -5.03 -2.15
CA ILE A 55 -10.53 -6.06 -1.23
C ILE A 55 -12.03 -6.28 -1.43
N ILE A 56 -12.47 -7.54 -1.30
CA ILE A 56 -13.88 -7.92 -1.23
C ILE A 56 -14.16 -8.37 0.19
N ALA A 57 -15.26 -7.88 0.77
CA ALA A 57 -15.70 -8.30 2.10
C ALA A 57 -16.90 -9.25 1.96
N LYS A 58 -16.88 -10.35 2.70
CA LYS A 58 -17.98 -11.30 2.78
C LYS A 58 -18.54 -11.32 4.20
N ARG A 59 -19.85 -11.15 4.32
CA ARG A 59 -20.54 -11.14 5.61
C ARG A 59 -20.94 -12.55 6.04
N GLY A 60 -21.22 -12.71 7.32
CA GLY A 60 -21.80 -13.89 7.90
C GLY A 60 -20.79 -14.89 8.44
N ARG A 61 -21.29 -16.10 8.69
CA ARG A 61 -20.48 -17.22 9.17
C ARG A 61 -19.45 -17.55 8.09
N ASN A 62 -18.19 -17.71 8.48
CA ASN A 62 -17.06 -17.90 7.55
C ASN A 62 -16.81 -16.67 6.65
N GLY A 63 -17.29 -15.49 7.07
CA GLY A 63 -17.02 -14.24 6.38
C GLY A 63 -15.64 -13.72 6.69
N GLY A 64 -15.29 -12.62 6.07
CA GLY A 64 -14.01 -11.96 6.20
C GLY A 64 -13.67 -11.20 4.94
N ILE A 65 -12.38 -11.06 4.65
CA ILE A 65 -11.93 -10.30 3.48
C ILE A 65 -11.07 -11.17 2.57
N MET A 66 -11.07 -10.82 1.29
CA MET A 66 -10.31 -11.47 0.22
C MET A 66 -9.77 -10.40 -0.73
N LEU A 67 -8.77 -10.76 -1.54
CA LEU A 67 -8.34 -9.88 -2.62
C LEU A 67 -9.47 -9.68 -3.64
N GLY A 68 -9.62 -8.46 -4.12
CA GLY A 68 -10.64 -8.10 -5.11
C GLY A 68 -10.32 -8.55 -6.52
N ARG A 69 -9.05 -8.86 -6.79
CA ARG A 69 -8.58 -9.39 -8.06
C ARG A 69 -7.25 -10.12 -7.83
N GLU A 70 -6.71 -10.73 -8.88
CA GLU A 70 -5.46 -11.48 -8.76
C GLU A 70 -4.31 -10.58 -8.32
N SER A 71 -3.47 -11.08 -7.42
CA SER A 71 -2.36 -10.31 -6.83
C SER A 71 -1.35 -9.81 -7.88
N LYS A 72 -1.15 -10.55 -8.96
CA LYS A 72 -0.27 -10.13 -10.06
C LYS A 72 -0.77 -8.88 -10.78
N ASN A 73 -2.05 -8.56 -10.65
CA ASN A 73 -2.69 -7.43 -11.30
C ASN A 73 -2.97 -6.26 -10.34
N ILE A 74 -2.45 -6.35 -9.13
CA ILE A 74 -2.55 -5.27 -8.14
C ILE A 74 -1.16 -4.69 -7.94
N TYR A 75 -1.03 -3.37 -8.14
CA TYR A 75 0.25 -2.68 -8.01
C TYR A 75 0.30 -1.88 -6.72
N LEU A 76 1.52 -1.66 -6.22
CA LEU A 76 1.74 -1.00 -4.94
C LEU A 76 1.17 0.42 -4.91
N ASP A 77 1.27 1.16 -6.02
CA ASP A 77 0.70 2.50 -6.12
C ASP A 77 -0.83 2.52 -5.94
N GLU A 78 -1.53 1.49 -6.42
CA GLU A 78 -2.98 1.40 -6.26
C GLU A 78 -3.37 1.34 -4.78
N ILE A 79 -2.61 0.60 -3.99
CA ILE A 79 -2.85 0.48 -2.54
C ILE A 79 -2.57 1.81 -1.85
N VAL A 80 -1.41 2.40 -2.13
CA VAL A 80 -0.99 3.66 -1.52
C VAL A 80 -1.96 4.78 -1.87
N TYR A 81 -2.32 4.91 -3.14
CA TYR A 81 -3.20 5.99 -3.59
C TYR A 81 -4.65 5.81 -3.14
N ALA A 82 -5.08 4.58 -2.91
CA ALA A 82 -6.40 4.33 -2.34
C ALA A 82 -6.51 4.91 -0.92
N ILE A 83 -5.44 4.80 -0.15
CA ILE A 83 -5.42 5.19 1.27
C ILE A 83 -5.00 6.67 1.43
N ASP A 84 -3.92 7.07 0.77
CA ASP A 84 -3.34 8.41 0.92
C ASP A 84 -3.83 9.43 -0.12
N GLY A 85 -4.58 8.95 -1.12
CA GLY A 85 -4.97 9.78 -2.26
C GLY A 85 -3.91 9.75 -3.36
N PRO A 86 -4.28 10.13 -4.60
CA PRO A 86 -3.33 10.21 -5.72
C PRO A 86 -2.32 11.33 -5.49
N PRO A 87 -1.14 11.25 -6.13
CA PRO A 87 -0.18 12.34 -6.04
C PRO A 87 -0.80 13.63 -6.60
N PRO A 88 -0.43 14.79 -6.07
CA PRO A 88 -0.96 16.05 -6.56
C PRO A 88 -0.60 16.24 -8.04
N GLU A 89 -1.54 16.79 -8.81
CA GLU A 89 -1.34 17.05 -10.24
C GLU A 89 -0.18 18.01 -10.51
N LYS A 90 0.05 18.93 -9.58
CA LYS A 90 1.14 19.90 -9.66
C LYS A 90 2.20 19.58 -8.63
N ASP A 91 3.45 19.71 -9.04
CA ASP A 91 4.59 19.41 -8.16
C ASP A 91 4.60 20.34 -6.95
N GLN A 92 4.53 19.73 -5.78
CA GLN A 92 4.68 20.46 -4.52
C GLN A 92 6.16 20.65 -4.22
N CYS A 93 6.48 21.80 -3.64
CA CYS A 93 7.84 22.10 -3.22
C CYS A 93 8.26 21.26 -2.02
N ALA A 94 9.48 20.72 -2.05
CA ALA A 94 10.03 19.90 -0.97
C ALA A 94 10.10 20.64 0.37
N ILE A 95 10.23 21.98 0.33
CA ILE A 95 10.32 22.82 1.53
C ILE A 95 9.05 23.66 1.74
N GLY A 96 7.97 23.36 1.01
CA GLY A 96 6.67 23.99 1.23
C GLY A 96 6.50 25.39 0.64
N LEU A 97 7.33 25.76 -0.32
CA LEU A 97 7.23 27.05 -1.01
C LEU A 97 6.40 26.91 -2.30
N ASP A 98 5.13 27.20 -2.22
CA ASP A 98 4.22 27.19 -3.37
C ASP A 98 4.46 26.08 -4.39
N LEU A 99 4.29 26.39 -5.66
CA LEU A 99 4.53 25.45 -6.75
C LEU A 99 5.99 25.49 -7.20
N CYS A 100 6.59 24.33 -7.35
CA CYS A 100 7.95 24.18 -7.83
C CYS A 100 7.93 23.65 -9.26
N SER A 101 8.69 24.29 -10.16
CA SER A 101 8.81 23.85 -11.55
C SER A 101 10.25 24.02 -12.02
N ASP A 102 10.56 23.49 -13.19
CA ASP A 102 11.88 23.68 -13.80
C ASP A 102 12.15 25.16 -14.12
N GLU A 103 11.09 25.96 -14.28
CA GLU A 103 11.19 27.40 -14.56
C GLU A 103 11.37 28.21 -13.28
N THR A 104 10.75 27.78 -12.18
CA THR A 104 10.83 28.46 -10.88
C THR A 104 11.21 27.44 -9.80
N PRO A 105 12.44 26.90 -9.84
CA PRO A 105 12.86 25.86 -8.92
C PRO A 105 13.23 26.41 -7.54
N CYS A 106 12.89 25.68 -6.49
CA CYS A 106 13.38 25.94 -5.15
C CYS A 106 14.81 25.37 -5.02
N PRO A 107 15.55 25.69 -3.93
CA PRO A 107 16.92 25.20 -3.76
C PRO A 107 17.07 23.67 -3.82
N LEU A 108 16.03 22.91 -3.48
CA LEU A 108 16.08 21.43 -3.48
C LEU A 108 15.45 20.80 -4.72
N HIS A 109 14.90 21.60 -5.64
CA HIS A 109 14.12 21.09 -6.77
C HIS A 109 14.87 20.05 -7.61
N HIS A 110 16.09 20.37 -8.03
CA HIS A 110 16.87 19.48 -8.90
C HIS A 110 17.35 18.22 -8.20
N GLN A 111 17.49 18.23 -6.88
CA GLN A 111 17.82 17.05 -6.09
C GLN A 111 16.57 16.21 -5.80
N TRP A 112 15.44 16.86 -5.53
CA TRP A 112 14.20 16.19 -5.15
C TRP A 112 13.47 15.56 -6.33
N LYS A 113 13.48 16.20 -7.49
CA LYS A 113 12.78 15.72 -8.69
C LYS A 113 13.13 14.28 -9.07
N PRO A 114 14.42 13.90 -9.21
CA PRO A 114 14.76 12.50 -9.54
C PRO A 114 14.38 11.52 -8.43
N ILE A 115 14.41 11.94 -7.16
CA ILE A 115 13.99 11.11 -6.03
C ILE A 115 12.48 10.82 -6.14
N LYS A 116 11.68 11.85 -6.39
CA LYS A 116 10.23 11.71 -6.61
C LYS A 116 9.92 10.74 -7.73
N GLN A 117 10.61 10.89 -8.85
CA GLN A 117 10.43 10.02 -10.01
C GLN A 117 10.78 8.58 -9.69
N SER A 118 11.85 8.36 -8.91
CA SER A 118 12.26 7.02 -8.48
C SER A 118 11.22 6.38 -7.55
N ILE A 119 10.67 7.14 -6.63
CA ILE A 119 9.60 6.67 -5.73
C ILE A 119 8.37 6.27 -6.56
N LYS A 120 7.95 7.14 -7.47
CA LYS A 120 6.79 6.89 -8.34
C LYS A 120 7.00 5.62 -9.17
N HIS A 121 8.18 5.46 -9.73
CA HIS A 121 8.54 4.28 -10.52
C HIS A 121 8.49 3.01 -9.66
N MET A 122 9.06 3.04 -8.46
CA MET A 122 9.04 1.92 -7.54
C MET A 122 7.59 1.49 -7.22
N LEU A 123 6.74 2.45 -6.88
CA LEU A 123 5.35 2.16 -6.52
C LEU A 123 4.54 1.62 -7.69
N SER A 124 4.78 2.12 -8.90
CA SER A 124 4.01 1.72 -10.09
C SER A 124 4.48 0.41 -10.73
N SER A 125 5.72 0.00 -10.46
CA SER A 125 6.30 -1.20 -11.08
C SER A 125 6.20 -2.46 -10.23
N GLU A 126 5.97 -2.34 -8.91
CA GLU A 126 5.87 -3.49 -8.01
C GLU A 126 4.44 -4.02 -7.94
N ASN A 127 4.23 -5.27 -8.34
CA ASN A 127 2.94 -5.92 -8.14
C ASN A 127 2.91 -6.67 -6.82
N LEU A 128 1.70 -6.93 -6.33
CA LEU A 128 1.49 -7.52 -5.01
C LEU A 128 2.01 -8.94 -4.90
N GLU A 129 1.91 -9.73 -5.96
CA GLU A 129 2.38 -11.12 -5.97
C GLU A 129 3.89 -11.20 -5.73
N GLU A 130 4.66 -10.42 -6.48
CA GLU A 130 6.12 -10.38 -6.32
C GLU A 130 6.52 -9.81 -4.97
N LEU A 131 5.82 -8.77 -4.52
CA LEU A 131 6.08 -8.16 -3.22
C LEU A 131 5.86 -9.17 -2.10
N ALA A 132 4.74 -9.88 -2.12
CA ALA A 132 4.44 -10.90 -1.11
C ALA A 132 5.47 -12.03 -1.11
N HIS A 133 5.89 -12.46 -2.29
CA HIS A 133 6.91 -13.49 -2.43
C HIS A 133 8.23 -13.07 -1.78
N ARG A 134 8.66 -11.84 -2.03
CA ARG A 134 9.89 -11.30 -1.42
C ARG A 134 9.76 -11.10 0.09
N VAL A 135 8.56 -10.79 0.58
CA VAL A 135 8.31 -10.68 2.03
C VAL A 135 8.53 -12.03 2.71
N VAL A 136 8.07 -13.12 2.09
CA VAL A 136 8.30 -14.48 2.60
C VAL A 136 9.81 -14.76 2.68
N GLU A 137 10.56 -14.41 1.65
CA GLU A 137 12.02 -14.58 1.62
C GLU A 137 12.69 -13.77 2.74
N LYS A 138 12.26 -12.52 2.93
CA LYS A 138 12.80 -11.67 3.99
C LYS A 138 12.59 -12.30 5.38
N ARG A 139 11.41 -12.85 5.63
CA ARG A 139 11.11 -13.50 6.92
C ARG A 139 12.00 -14.72 7.16
N LYS A 140 12.29 -15.49 6.13
CA LYS A 140 13.22 -16.64 6.23
C LYS A 140 14.62 -16.17 6.63
N LEU A 141 15.08 -15.03 6.08
CA LEU A 141 16.37 -14.46 6.45
C LEU A 141 16.39 -13.96 7.88
N MET A 142 15.29 -13.41 8.37
CA MET A 142 15.18 -12.90 9.74
C MET A 142 15.17 -14.01 10.79
N ASN A 143 14.71 -15.20 10.42
CA ASN A 143 14.58 -16.34 11.33
C ASN A 143 15.80 -17.27 11.32
N LYS A 144 16.88 -16.89 10.69
CA LYS A 144 18.16 -17.64 10.70
C LYS A 144 18.99 -17.30 11.91
#